data_83afc0ca7a9a13e060a244aaf493eb64
#
_entry.id   83afc0ca7a9a13e060a244aaf493eb64
#
_cell.length_a   1.000
_cell.length_b   1.000
_cell.length_c   1.000
_cell.angle_alpha   90.00
_cell.angle_beta   90.00
_cell.angle_gamma   90.00
#
_symmetry.space_group_name_H-M   'P 1'
#
loop_
_entity.id
_entity.type
_entity.pdbx_description
1 polymer ?
#
loop_
_entity_poly.entity_id
_entity_poly.type
_entity_poly.pdbx_seq_one_letter_code
_entity_poly.pdbx_strand_id
1 'polypeptide(L)'
;LAKRSKAIEIDIPVNGEPHVSSLPKAPTGITGLDEISGGGLPRGRTTIVCGGPGCGKTMLGMEFLIRGARDFNEPGVLVAFEETPQEMERNVASLGFDLKDLVARKKLFLDYVYVEPSEIQETGDYDLEGLFIRLQHAVDSVGAKRIFLDTLEALFSGFSNDGVLRAELRRLFRWLKDRNLTTVITAEKGEKTLTRHGLEEYVSDCVILLDHRVREQISTRRLRIVKYRGTSHGADEYPFLIDSHGISVLPVTSLEMQHDVSNERIATGIADLDEMLGGKGFYRGSSILISGTAGSGKTTMAASFVDAACRRGERCLFVGFEESVGQVARNMGSVGIELKQWVEKDLLVHEAWRPSQYGIEMHLLRIHQLIDAVNPRHVVIDPITNLITSSAQRDVYSMLIRLMDYLKSRKITAFFTNLTVDGGALEQTDIGISSLTDTWILCRDQELNGERNRCVYVLKSRGMPHSNQVREFVMSREGIRLIPPYIGSGVVLTGSSRMAQEAKEKADALTRSQEIDQRQEALERKRSALEAQIKVLKMDFAAEESELERVIGQQQTREKQLQLERNAMNRLRTGAPESSPQQTTHSELAKGVGDPT
;
A
#
# COMPACT_ATOMS: atom_id res chain seq x y z
N LEU A 1 30.51 44.81 15.47
CA LEU A 1 29.52 44.97 16.56
C LEU A 1 28.39 43.97 16.36
N ALA A 2 28.60 42.73 16.81
CA ALA A 2 27.61 41.68 16.80
C ALA A 2 26.85 41.70 18.13
N LYS A 3 25.57 42.01 18.08
CA LYS A 3 24.66 41.82 19.21
C LYS A 3 24.14 40.36 19.18
N ARG A 4 24.55 39.55 20.15
CA ARG A 4 23.99 38.25 20.48
C ARG A 4 22.55 38.46 20.98
N SER A 5 21.58 37.88 20.32
CA SER A 5 20.21 37.73 20.85
C SER A 5 20.22 36.64 21.92
N LYS A 6 19.84 36.98 23.14
CA LYS A 6 19.55 36.01 24.21
C LYS A 6 18.27 35.28 23.85
N ALA A 7 18.34 33.96 23.69
CA ALA A 7 17.17 33.12 23.71
C ALA A 7 16.54 33.19 25.13
N ILE A 8 15.24 33.46 25.17
CA ILE A 8 14.45 33.35 26.41
C ILE A 8 14.17 31.85 26.57
N GLU A 9 14.84 31.19 27.50
CA GLU A 9 14.43 29.90 28.02
C GLU A 9 13.15 30.09 28.83
N ILE A 10 12.06 29.53 28.31
CA ILE A 10 10.81 29.41 29.06
C ILE A 10 10.93 28.12 29.87
N ASP A 11 11.18 28.27 31.16
CA ASP A 11 11.18 27.17 32.14
C ASP A 11 9.73 26.69 32.31
N ILE A 12 9.40 25.55 31.68
CA ILE A 12 8.10 24.88 31.86
C ILE A 12 8.27 23.93 33.04
N PRO A 13 7.60 24.14 34.17
CA PRO A 13 7.70 23.23 35.30
C PRO A 13 7.12 21.86 34.93
N VAL A 14 7.99 20.86 34.81
CA VAL A 14 7.62 19.45 34.75
C VAL A 14 7.41 18.99 36.19
N ASN A 15 6.16 19.02 36.64
CA ASN A 15 5.60 18.11 37.65
C ASN A 15 4.29 18.71 38.22
N GLY A 16 3.21 18.09 37.88
CA GLY A 16 1.87 18.35 38.34
C GLY A 16 0.88 18.01 37.24
N GLU A 17 0.47 16.75 37.11
CA GLU A 17 -0.70 16.43 36.32
C GLU A 17 -1.85 17.29 36.81
N PRO A 18 -2.39 18.22 36.04
CA PRO A 18 -3.65 18.83 36.36
C PRO A 18 -4.69 17.70 36.21
N HIS A 19 -5.29 17.24 37.27
CA HIS A 19 -6.61 16.60 37.28
C HIS A 19 -7.60 17.62 36.66
N VAL A 20 -7.52 17.88 35.38
CA VAL A 20 -8.60 18.49 34.65
C VAL A 20 -9.67 17.40 34.59
N SER A 21 -10.69 17.52 35.43
CA SER A 21 -11.86 16.65 35.39
C SER A 21 -12.45 16.81 33.98
N SER A 22 -12.12 15.86 33.09
CA SER A 22 -12.66 15.85 31.74
C SER A 22 -14.17 15.78 31.84
N LEU A 23 -14.85 16.62 31.05
CA LEU A 23 -16.32 16.62 31.00
C LEU A 23 -16.80 15.19 30.73
N PRO A 24 -17.69 14.61 31.60
CA PRO A 24 -18.21 13.28 31.36
C PRO A 24 -18.97 13.24 30.03
N LYS A 25 -18.68 12.22 29.23
CA LYS A 25 -19.27 12.03 27.90
C LYS A 25 -20.18 10.80 27.87
N ALA A 26 -21.20 10.85 27.04
CA ALA A 26 -22.10 9.76 26.74
C ALA A 26 -21.72 9.24 25.33
N PRO A 27 -21.18 8.05 25.19
CA PRO A 27 -20.83 7.49 23.88
C PRO A 27 -22.10 7.35 23.03
N THR A 28 -22.02 7.73 21.77
CA THR A 28 -23.13 7.61 20.83
C THR A 28 -23.25 6.20 20.27
N GLY A 29 -22.12 5.51 20.16
CA GLY A 29 -22.00 4.25 19.46
C GLY A 29 -22.03 4.41 17.92
N ILE A 30 -22.18 5.63 17.42
CA ILE A 30 -22.13 5.94 16.00
C ILE A 30 -20.67 5.92 15.55
N THR A 31 -20.37 5.05 14.59
CA THR A 31 -19.00 4.86 14.09
C THR A 31 -18.37 6.19 13.66
N GLY A 32 -17.19 6.51 14.17
CA GLY A 32 -16.43 7.73 13.89
C GLY A 32 -16.94 8.98 14.61
N LEU A 33 -18.21 9.07 15.03
CA LEU A 33 -18.72 10.24 15.74
C LEU A 33 -18.10 10.37 17.15
N ASP A 34 -17.99 9.28 17.87
CA ASP A 34 -17.38 9.26 19.19
C ASP A 34 -15.89 9.63 19.12
N GLU A 35 -15.20 9.27 18.02
CA GLU A 35 -13.81 9.64 17.78
C GLU A 35 -13.63 11.14 17.61
N ILE A 36 -14.38 11.78 16.70
CA ILE A 36 -14.27 13.24 16.42
C ILE A 36 -14.77 14.11 17.57
N SER A 37 -15.66 13.56 18.41
CA SER A 37 -16.16 14.23 19.63
C SER A 37 -15.32 13.93 20.87
N GLY A 38 -14.29 13.06 20.76
CA GLY A 38 -13.42 12.66 21.85
C GLY A 38 -14.13 11.82 22.91
N GLY A 39 -15.04 10.91 22.51
CA GLY A 39 -15.72 9.96 23.39
C GLY A 39 -17.23 10.10 23.50
N GLY A 40 -17.88 10.89 22.66
CA GLY A 40 -19.34 11.03 22.60
C GLY A 40 -19.88 12.42 22.91
N LEU A 41 -21.18 12.50 23.19
CA LEU A 41 -21.88 13.75 23.49
C LEU A 41 -21.73 14.15 24.98
N PRO A 42 -21.91 15.44 25.33
CA PRO A 42 -21.77 15.90 26.73
C PRO A 42 -22.87 15.26 27.60
N ARG A 43 -22.46 14.45 28.57
CA ARG A 43 -23.36 13.71 29.47
C ARG A 43 -24.19 14.67 30.34
N GLY A 44 -25.50 14.41 30.44
CA GLY A 44 -26.43 15.21 31.22
C GLY A 44 -26.63 16.63 30.66
N ARG A 45 -26.34 16.83 29.36
CA ARG A 45 -26.46 18.14 28.68
C ARG A 45 -27.15 18.01 27.34
N THR A 46 -27.52 19.17 26.77
CA THR A 46 -28.25 19.23 25.51
C THR A 46 -27.31 19.42 24.33
N THR A 47 -27.46 18.56 23.34
CA THR A 47 -26.87 18.65 22.00
C THR A 47 -27.94 18.99 20.98
N ILE A 48 -27.72 20.01 20.19
CA ILE A 48 -28.56 20.34 19.05
C ILE A 48 -27.96 19.75 17.78
N VAL A 49 -28.80 19.07 16.98
CA VAL A 49 -28.45 18.58 15.65
C VAL A 49 -29.26 19.40 14.64
N CYS A 50 -28.60 20.32 13.95
CA CYS A 50 -29.25 21.20 12.97
C CYS A 50 -28.87 20.82 11.54
N GLY A 51 -29.77 21.11 10.59
CA GLY A 51 -29.52 20.84 9.18
C GLY A 51 -30.76 20.97 8.31
N GLY A 52 -30.56 20.98 6.99
CA GLY A 52 -31.66 21.01 6.02
C GLY A 52 -32.49 19.74 5.98
N PRO A 53 -33.61 19.71 5.21
CA PRO A 53 -34.40 18.53 5.00
C PRO A 53 -33.56 17.37 4.39
N GLY A 54 -33.82 16.15 4.82
CA GLY A 54 -33.16 14.94 4.27
C GLY A 54 -31.67 14.79 4.61
N CYS A 55 -31.09 15.65 5.46
CA CYS A 55 -29.68 15.53 5.84
C CYS A 55 -29.39 14.42 6.88
N GLY A 56 -30.42 13.83 7.52
CA GLY A 56 -30.25 12.69 8.46
C GLY A 56 -30.36 13.05 9.95
N LYS A 57 -30.97 14.21 10.30
CA LYS A 57 -31.16 14.63 11.71
C LYS A 57 -31.88 13.60 12.56
N THR A 58 -33.09 13.22 12.14
CA THR A 58 -33.93 12.22 12.81
C THR A 58 -33.19 10.91 12.96
N MET A 59 -32.49 10.45 11.91
CA MET A 59 -31.71 9.21 11.95
C MET A 59 -30.60 9.25 12.99
N LEU A 60 -29.86 10.35 13.10
CA LEU A 60 -28.78 10.50 14.10
C LEU A 60 -29.34 10.45 15.52
N GLY A 61 -30.47 11.16 15.78
CA GLY A 61 -31.13 11.15 17.08
C GLY A 61 -31.68 9.75 17.47
N MET A 62 -32.31 9.06 16.50
CA MET A 62 -32.81 7.71 16.69
C MET A 62 -31.67 6.73 16.98
N GLU A 63 -30.61 6.75 16.21
CA GLU A 63 -29.45 5.87 16.41
C GLU A 63 -28.77 6.12 17.76
N PHE A 64 -28.64 7.37 18.18
CA PHE A 64 -28.15 7.73 19.50
C PHE A 64 -28.98 7.10 20.63
N LEU A 65 -30.32 7.09 20.51
CA LEU A 65 -31.20 6.42 21.49
C LEU A 65 -31.08 4.92 21.45
N ILE A 66 -31.17 4.33 20.26
CA ILE A 66 -31.19 2.86 20.07
C ILE A 66 -29.87 2.25 20.57
N ARG A 67 -28.74 2.81 20.12
CA ARG A 67 -27.43 2.34 20.60
C ARG A 67 -27.23 2.59 22.08
N GLY A 68 -27.74 3.70 22.59
CA GLY A 68 -27.77 3.99 24.04
C GLY A 68 -28.44 2.90 24.84
N ALA A 69 -29.63 2.50 24.42
CA ALA A 69 -30.41 1.47 25.09
C ALA A 69 -29.84 0.04 24.92
N ARG A 70 -29.32 -0.27 23.71
CA ARG A 70 -28.82 -1.58 23.34
C ARG A 70 -27.39 -1.83 23.83
N ASP A 71 -26.48 -0.89 23.55
CA ASP A 71 -25.04 -1.10 23.68
C ASP A 71 -24.48 -0.57 25.01
N PHE A 72 -25.12 0.48 25.59
CA PHE A 72 -24.64 1.14 26.81
C PHE A 72 -25.58 0.96 28.01
N ASN A 73 -26.67 0.23 27.86
CA ASN A 73 -27.68 0.04 28.92
C ASN A 73 -28.23 1.36 29.49
N GLU A 74 -28.39 2.35 28.62
CA GLU A 74 -28.94 3.66 28.94
C GLU A 74 -30.35 3.79 28.30
N PRO A 75 -31.45 3.54 29.07
CA PRO A 75 -32.80 3.68 28.56
C PRO A 75 -33.08 5.11 28.06
N GLY A 76 -33.93 5.22 27.04
CA GLY A 76 -34.18 6.51 26.41
C GLY A 76 -35.67 6.78 26.16
N VAL A 77 -35.95 8.07 25.97
CA VAL A 77 -37.28 8.58 25.57
C VAL A 77 -37.15 9.28 24.24
N LEU A 78 -38.02 8.91 23.31
CA LEU A 78 -38.26 9.67 22.09
C LEU A 78 -39.54 10.47 22.24
N VAL A 79 -39.48 11.75 21.91
CA VAL A 79 -40.67 12.60 21.73
C VAL A 79 -40.66 13.13 20.31
N ALA A 80 -41.62 12.71 19.53
CA ALA A 80 -41.81 13.13 18.17
C ALA A 80 -43.01 14.08 18.04
N PHE A 81 -42.92 15.09 17.19
CA PHE A 81 -43.96 16.07 16.96
C PHE A 81 -44.54 16.03 15.55
N GLU A 82 -43.80 15.48 14.59
CA GLU A 82 -44.16 15.46 13.17
C GLU A 82 -44.45 14.04 12.68
N GLU A 83 -43.62 13.06 13.03
CA GLU A 83 -43.76 11.67 12.58
C GLU A 83 -44.39 10.78 13.67
N THR A 84 -45.25 9.88 13.27
CA THR A 84 -45.86 8.89 14.20
C THR A 84 -44.84 7.81 14.59
N PRO A 85 -45.00 7.17 15.76
CA PRO A 85 -44.11 6.06 16.18
C PRO A 85 -44.02 4.92 15.17
N GLN A 86 -45.11 4.65 14.43
CA GLN A 86 -45.15 3.60 13.39
C GLN A 86 -44.33 3.98 12.15
N GLU A 87 -44.30 5.25 11.77
CA GLU A 87 -43.47 5.74 10.67
C GLU A 87 -42.01 5.70 11.05
N MET A 88 -41.65 6.20 12.24
CA MET A 88 -40.30 6.15 12.76
C MET A 88 -39.76 4.72 12.87
N GLU A 89 -40.58 3.77 13.34
CA GLU A 89 -40.24 2.36 13.38
C GLU A 89 -39.87 1.82 11.99
N ARG A 90 -40.68 2.12 10.97
CA ARG A 90 -40.40 1.70 9.59
C ARG A 90 -39.12 2.32 9.05
N ASN A 91 -38.89 3.58 9.37
CA ASN A 91 -37.71 4.31 8.91
C ASN A 91 -36.42 3.68 9.45
N VAL A 92 -36.37 3.30 10.73
CA VAL A 92 -35.17 2.71 11.32
C VAL A 92 -35.02 1.21 11.09
N ALA A 93 -36.14 0.49 10.81
CA ALA A 93 -36.08 -0.93 10.46
C ALA A 93 -35.25 -1.18 9.19
N SER A 94 -35.30 -0.26 8.22
CA SER A 94 -34.48 -0.31 7.01
C SER A 94 -32.96 -0.22 7.28
N LEU A 95 -32.58 0.26 8.46
CA LEU A 95 -31.20 0.38 8.93
C LEU A 95 -30.80 -0.72 9.93
N GLY A 96 -31.60 -1.79 10.01
CA GLY A 96 -31.32 -2.94 10.88
C GLY A 96 -31.63 -2.74 12.36
N PHE A 97 -32.43 -1.73 12.73
CA PHE A 97 -32.81 -1.47 14.13
C PHE A 97 -34.22 -1.96 14.44
N ASP A 98 -34.36 -2.72 15.52
CA ASP A 98 -35.64 -3.21 16.03
C ASP A 98 -36.10 -2.35 17.23
N LEU A 99 -36.97 -1.37 16.97
CA LEU A 99 -37.56 -0.52 17.99
C LEU A 99 -38.57 -1.26 18.84
N LYS A 100 -39.33 -2.20 18.27
CA LYS A 100 -40.39 -2.94 19.01
C LYS A 100 -39.80 -3.75 20.16
N ASP A 101 -38.69 -4.43 19.91
CA ASP A 101 -38.00 -5.19 20.94
C ASP A 101 -37.53 -4.30 22.11
N LEU A 102 -36.94 -3.13 21.80
CA LEU A 102 -36.47 -2.19 22.82
C LEU A 102 -37.61 -1.59 23.64
N VAL A 103 -38.76 -1.30 23.02
CA VAL A 103 -39.97 -0.81 23.70
C VAL A 103 -40.58 -1.92 24.56
N ALA A 104 -40.69 -3.13 24.05
CA ALA A 104 -41.20 -4.28 24.81
C ALA A 104 -40.35 -4.58 26.05
N ARG A 105 -39.05 -4.39 25.97
CA ARG A 105 -38.09 -4.53 27.10
C ARG A 105 -38.04 -3.32 28.02
N LYS A 106 -38.89 -2.31 27.83
CA LYS A 106 -38.87 -1.04 28.58
C LYS A 106 -37.51 -0.34 28.54
N LYS A 107 -36.78 -0.47 27.46
CA LYS A 107 -35.52 0.22 27.21
C LYS A 107 -35.74 1.55 26.47
N LEU A 108 -36.84 1.65 25.71
CA LEU A 108 -37.27 2.86 25.04
C LEU A 108 -38.73 3.16 25.35
N PHE A 109 -39.05 4.44 25.46
CA PHE A 109 -40.41 4.97 25.50
C PHE A 109 -40.58 5.90 24.30
N LEU A 110 -41.65 5.70 23.52
CA LEU A 110 -41.99 6.54 22.36
C LEU A 110 -43.22 7.35 22.68
N ASP A 111 -43.11 8.67 22.64
CA ASP A 111 -44.23 9.59 22.81
C ASP A 111 -44.43 10.41 21.53
N TYR A 112 -45.70 10.54 21.14
CA TYR A 112 -46.08 11.39 20.01
C TYR A 112 -46.94 12.54 20.56
N VAL A 113 -46.45 13.75 20.36
CA VAL A 113 -47.15 14.95 20.81
C VAL A 113 -47.64 15.71 19.58
N TYR A 114 -48.92 15.59 19.33
CA TYR A 114 -49.57 16.41 18.30
C TYR A 114 -49.94 17.77 18.88
N VAL A 115 -49.48 18.84 18.26
CA VAL A 115 -49.79 20.20 18.62
C VAL A 115 -50.69 20.81 17.56
N GLU A 116 -52.00 21.01 17.90
CA GLU A 116 -52.93 21.65 16.96
C GLU A 116 -52.73 23.20 17.03
N PRO A 117 -52.46 23.83 15.88
CA PRO A 117 -52.32 25.29 15.84
C PRO A 117 -53.59 26.08 16.28
N SER A 118 -54.78 25.45 16.19
CA SER A 118 -56.06 26.01 16.63
C SER A 118 -56.18 26.09 18.15
N GLU A 119 -55.64 25.12 18.89
CA GLU A 119 -55.67 25.13 20.37
C GLU A 119 -54.82 26.26 20.97
N ILE A 120 -53.81 26.69 20.25
CA ILE A 120 -52.88 27.76 20.67
C ILE A 120 -53.51 29.14 20.58
N GLN A 121 -54.45 29.35 19.63
CA GLN A 121 -55.11 30.65 19.43
C GLN A 121 -56.21 30.93 20.46
N GLU A 122 -56.82 29.93 21.08
CA GLU A 122 -57.94 30.08 22.02
C GLU A 122 -57.50 30.40 23.47
N THR A 123 -56.32 30.04 23.92
CA THR A 123 -55.88 30.16 25.31
C THR A 123 -54.93 31.33 25.60
N GLY A 124 -54.43 32.01 24.61
CA GLY A 124 -53.65 33.29 24.73
C GLY A 124 -52.27 33.20 25.35
N ASP A 125 -51.94 32.17 26.13
CA ASP A 125 -50.63 31.90 26.72
C ASP A 125 -50.30 30.41 26.58
N TYR A 126 -49.57 30.07 25.53
CA TYR A 126 -49.00 28.72 25.40
C TYR A 126 -47.85 28.54 26.39
N ASP A 127 -48.00 27.54 27.29
CA ASP A 127 -46.94 27.18 28.20
C ASP A 127 -46.55 25.70 27.98
N LEU A 128 -45.31 25.35 28.25
CA LEU A 128 -44.79 23.99 28.09
C LEU A 128 -45.11 23.09 29.30
N GLU A 129 -46.02 23.50 30.23
CA GLU A 129 -46.30 22.71 31.46
C GLU A 129 -46.83 21.31 31.13
N GLY A 130 -47.75 21.19 30.18
CA GLY A 130 -48.25 19.93 29.73
C GLY A 130 -47.17 19.02 29.14
N LEU A 131 -46.21 19.56 28.38
CA LEU A 131 -45.06 18.84 27.87
C LEU A 131 -44.16 18.37 29.01
N PHE A 132 -43.88 19.18 30.03
CA PHE A 132 -43.06 18.76 31.19
C PHE A 132 -43.68 17.60 31.97
N ILE A 133 -45.01 17.56 32.15
CA ILE A 133 -45.70 16.45 32.80
C ILE A 133 -45.55 15.16 31.99
N ARG A 134 -45.74 15.25 30.65
CA ARG A 134 -45.56 14.08 29.76
C ARG A 134 -44.14 13.59 29.74
N LEU A 135 -43.16 14.47 29.62
CA LEU A 135 -41.72 14.16 29.69
C LEU A 135 -41.36 13.49 31.01
N GLN A 136 -41.88 14.02 32.15
CA GLN A 136 -41.63 13.42 33.45
C GLN A 136 -42.16 12.00 33.51
N HIS A 137 -43.40 11.76 33.10
CA HIS A 137 -44.01 10.43 33.07
C HIS A 137 -43.21 9.46 32.19
N ALA A 138 -42.80 9.91 30.97
CA ALA A 138 -42.02 9.10 30.05
C ALA A 138 -40.65 8.72 30.64
N VAL A 139 -39.93 9.69 31.21
CA VAL A 139 -38.62 9.49 31.85
C VAL A 139 -38.71 8.50 33.01
N ASP A 140 -39.72 8.67 33.90
CA ASP A 140 -39.90 7.81 35.07
C ASP A 140 -40.32 6.39 34.69
N SER A 141 -41.11 6.22 33.63
CA SER A 141 -41.64 4.92 33.17
C SER A 141 -40.54 3.92 32.75
N VAL A 142 -39.42 4.41 32.20
CA VAL A 142 -38.31 3.58 31.73
C VAL A 142 -37.00 3.87 32.48
N GLY A 143 -36.97 4.84 33.39
CA GLY A 143 -35.76 5.29 34.05
C GLY A 143 -34.76 5.89 33.06
N ALA A 144 -35.24 6.75 32.20
CA ALA A 144 -34.46 7.25 31.06
C ALA A 144 -33.19 8.00 31.47
N LYS A 145 -32.13 7.79 30.73
CA LYS A 145 -30.87 8.54 30.80
C LYS A 145 -30.62 9.37 29.53
N ARG A 146 -31.31 9.03 28.45
CA ARG A 146 -31.24 9.72 27.16
C ARG A 146 -32.61 10.21 26.73
N ILE A 147 -32.64 11.37 26.09
CA ILE A 147 -33.85 11.90 25.45
C ILE A 147 -33.51 12.36 24.03
N PHE A 148 -34.44 12.10 23.10
CA PHE A 148 -34.42 12.65 21.77
C PHE A 148 -35.73 13.37 21.50
N LEU A 149 -35.63 14.66 21.12
CA LEU A 149 -36.79 15.51 20.72
C LEU A 149 -36.71 15.84 19.22
N ASP A 150 -37.75 15.50 18.45
CA ASP A 150 -37.78 15.66 16.99
C ASP A 150 -39.14 16.22 16.51
N THR A 151 -39.25 17.48 16.07
CA THR A 151 -38.29 18.55 15.97
C THR A 151 -38.68 19.73 16.88
N LEU A 152 -37.70 20.58 17.25
CA LEU A 152 -37.95 21.72 18.14
C LEU A 152 -38.90 22.77 17.51
N GLU A 153 -38.88 22.91 16.18
CA GLU A 153 -39.70 23.87 15.43
C GLU A 153 -41.21 23.65 15.61
N ALA A 154 -41.62 22.40 15.76
CA ALA A 154 -43.03 22.08 16.00
C ALA A 154 -43.56 22.65 17.30
N LEU A 155 -42.69 22.71 18.33
CA LEU A 155 -43.03 23.37 19.60
C LEU A 155 -43.16 24.90 19.48
N PHE A 156 -42.44 25.50 18.52
CA PHE A 156 -42.33 26.97 18.40
C PHE A 156 -43.35 27.60 17.46
N SER A 157 -44.01 26.79 16.64
CA SER A 157 -45.05 27.29 15.72
C SER A 157 -46.18 28.03 16.43
N GLY A 158 -46.34 27.84 17.76
CA GLY A 158 -47.32 28.49 18.59
C GLY A 158 -46.89 29.77 19.29
N PHE A 159 -45.58 30.13 19.24
CA PHE A 159 -45.09 31.33 19.92
C PHE A 159 -44.96 32.50 18.97
N SER A 160 -45.70 33.59 19.23
CA SER A 160 -45.63 34.83 18.46
C SER A 160 -44.52 35.81 18.89
N ASN A 161 -43.86 35.53 20.04
CA ASN A 161 -42.87 36.41 20.65
C ASN A 161 -41.55 35.68 20.94
N ASP A 162 -40.45 36.08 20.28
CA ASP A 162 -39.11 35.54 20.47
C ASP A 162 -38.60 35.58 21.92
N GLY A 163 -39.06 36.57 22.71
CA GLY A 163 -38.67 36.71 24.11
C GLY A 163 -39.26 35.59 25.00
N VAL A 164 -40.51 35.24 24.78
CA VAL A 164 -41.21 34.12 25.45
C VAL A 164 -40.59 32.79 25.02
N LEU A 165 -40.39 32.63 23.75
CA LEU A 165 -39.73 31.47 23.18
C LEU A 165 -38.37 31.20 23.84
N ARG A 166 -37.52 32.22 23.97
CA ARG A 166 -36.23 32.13 24.66
C ARG A 166 -36.37 31.72 26.13
N ALA A 167 -37.37 32.22 26.81
CA ALA A 167 -37.61 31.92 28.22
C ALA A 167 -38.01 30.43 28.40
N GLU A 168 -38.92 29.95 27.57
CA GLU A 168 -39.40 28.55 27.60
C GLU A 168 -38.30 27.55 27.18
N LEU A 169 -37.49 27.87 26.17
CA LEU A 169 -36.31 27.07 25.83
C LEU A 169 -35.32 26.95 26.98
N ARG A 170 -35.02 28.06 27.64
CA ARG A 170 -34.13 28.02 28.83
C ARG A 170 -34.72 27.18 29.95
N ARG A 171 -36.05 27.22 30.10
CA ARG A 171 -36.80 26.42 31.08
C ARG A 171 -36.68 24.94 30.74
N LEU A 172 -36.92 24.55 29.47
CA LEU A 172 -36.79 23.19 28.99
C LEU A 172 -35.36 22.66 29.17
N PHE A 173 -34.36 23.40 28.73
CA PHE A 173 -32.96 22.93 28.82
C PHE A 173 -32.47 22.82 30.28
N ARG A 174 -32.96 23.73 31.15
CA ARG A 174 -32.71 23.62 32.59
C ARG A 174 -33.35 22.37 33.19
N TRP A 175 -34.62 22.13 32.87
CA TRP A 175 -35.37 20.95 33.33
C TRP A 175 -34.68 19.65 32.93
N LEU A 176 -34.19 19.53 31.67
CA LEU A 176 -33.44 18.37 31.17
C LEU A 176 -32.11 18.21 31.91
N LYS A 177 -31.39 19.28 32.13
CA LYS A 177 -30.10 19.29 32.82
C LYS A 177 -30.21 18.93 34.31
N ASP A 178 -31.21 19.45 35.03
CA ASP A 178 -31.45 19.22 36.44
C ASP A 178 -31.71 17.72 36.70
N ARG A 179 -32.22 17.00 35.71
CA ARG A 179 -32.44 15.54 35.72
C ARG A 179 -31.27 14.73 35.17
N ASN A 180 -30.17 15.38 34.87
CA ASN A 180 -28.97 14.76 34.31
C ASN A 180 -29.25 13.92 33.04
N LEU A 181 -30.18 14.36 32.18
CA LEU A 181 -30.57 13.71 30.96
C LEU A 181 -29.65 14.13 29.80
N THR A 182 -29.02 13.16 29.13
CA THR A 182 -28.27 13.42 27.90
C THR A 182 -29.26 13.56 26.74
N THR A 183 -29.36 14.77 26.21
CA THR A 183 -30.44 15.11 25.28
C THR A 183 -29.91 15.43 23.90
N VAL A 184 -30.54 14.88 22.88
CA VAL A 184 -30.40 15.27 21.49
C VAL A 184 -31.69 15.95 21.03
N ILE A 185 -31.59 17.08 20.39
CA ILE A 185 -32.73 17.84 19.84
C ILE A 185 -32.42 18.17 18.39
N THR A 186 -33.34 17.90 17.50
CA THR A 186 -33.22 18.32 16.08
C THR A 186 -33.77 19.71 15.88
N ALA A 187 -33.13 20.44 14.97
CA ALA A 187 -33.54 21.77 14.56
C ALA A 187 -33.34 22.00 13.06
N GLU A 188 -34.19 22.79 12.43
CA GLU A 188 -34.04 23.16 11.04
C GLU A 188 -32.96 24.22 10.86
N LYS A 189 -32.22 24.13 9.76
CA LYS A 189 -31.22 25.13 9.38
C LYS A 189 -31.89 26.46 8.97
N GLY A 190 -31.41 27.57 9.52
CA GLY A 190 -31.81 28.91 9.09
C GLY A 190 -31.09 29.34 7.80
N GLU A 191 -31.61 30.38 7.12
CA GLU A 191 -30.98 30.90 5.90
C GLU A 191 -29.60 31.53 6.16
N LYS A 192 -29.44 32.24 7.29
CA LYS A 192 -28.19 32.95 7.68
C LYS A 192 -27.67 32.55 9.07
N THR A 193 -28.40 31.70 9.77
CA THR A 193 -28.13 31.20 11.12
C THR A 193 -28.01 29.68 11.09
N LEU A 194 -27.42 29.06 12.10
CA LEU A 194 -27.30 27.60 12.17
C LEU A 194 -28.67 26.93 12.35
N THR A 195 -29.53 27.55 13.15
CA THR A 195 -30.91 27.13 13.35
C THR A 195 -31.87 28.24 12.88
N ARG A 196 -33.12 27.90 12.59
CA ARG A 196 -34.11 28.80 11.99
C ARG A 196 -34.32 30.06 12.83
N HIS A 197 -34.32 29.93 14.17
CA HIS A 197 -34.52 31.06 15.10
C HIS A 197 -33.23 31.62 15.69
N GLY A 198 -32.08 30.90 15.50
CA GLY A 198 -30.74 31.36 15.94
C GLY A 198 -30.56 31.46 17.45
N LEU A 199 -31.49 30.95 18.23
CA LEU A 199 -31.54 31.10 19.69
C LEU A 199 -30.99 29.89 20.44
N GLU A 200 -31.26 28.74 19.91
CA GLU A 200 -30.98 27.44 20.50
C GLU A 200 -29.46 27.19 20.63
N GLU A 201 -28.70 27.70 19.69
CA GLU A 201 -27.25 27.62 19.65
C GLU A 201 -26.58 28.22 20.88
N TYR A 202 -27.17 29.33 21.42
CA TYR A 202 -26.60 30.00 22.59
C TYR A 202 -26.86 29.28 23.90
N VAL A 203 -27.91 28.45 23.95
CA VAL A 203 -28.35 27.77 25.17
C VAL A 203 -27.81 26.36 25.25
N SER A 204 -27.58 25.68 24.12
CA SER A 204 -27.04 24.31 24.05
C SER A 204 -25.56 24.22 24.44
N ASP A 205 -25.15 23.06 24.93
CA ASP A 205 -23.75 22.77 25.26
C ASP A 205 -22.96 22.21 24.06
N CYS A 206 -23.63 21.55 23.12
CA CYS A 206 -23.06 21.02 21.87
C CYS A 206 -23.97 21.34 20.69
N VAL A 207 -23.40 21.64 19.53
CA VAL A 207 -24.12 21.88 18.27
C VAL A 207 -23.43 21.12 17.15
N ILE A 208 -24.19 20.23 16.51
CA ILE A 208 -23.78 19.45 15.34
C ILE A 208 -24.57 19.94 14.13
N LEU A 209 -23.86 20.35 13.09
CA LEU A 209 -24.45 20.73 11.80
C LEU A 209 -24.35 19.55 10.84
N LEU A 210 -25.49 19.14 10.28
CA LEU A 210 -25.56 18.19 9.18
C LEU A 210 -25.86 18.95 7.89
N ASP A 211 -25.12 18.66 6.85
CA ASP A 211 -25.28 19.28 5.54
C ASP A 211 -25.38 18.19 4.45
N HIS A 212 -26.29 18.44 3.49
CA HIS A 212 -26.52 17.54 2.36
C HIS A 212 -26.33 18.35 1.08
N ARG A 213 -25.24 18.07 0.36
CA ARG A 213 -24.86 18.78 -0.86
C ARG A 213 -25.01 17.86 -2.07
N VAL A 214 -25.57 18.39 -3.11
CA VAL A 214 -25.60 17.71 -4.43
C VAL A 214 -24.76 18.55 -5.39
N ARG A 215 -23.70 17.94 -5.92
CA ARG A 215 -22.84 18.55 -6.94
C ARG A 215 -22.69 17.54 -8.08
N GLU A 216 -22.88 17.97 -9.32
CA GLU A 216 -22.73 17.13 -10.51
C GLU A 216 -23.47 15.77 -10.40
N GLN A 217 -24.72 15.82 -9.88
CA GLN A 217 -25.59 14.66 -9.61
C GLN A 217 -25.08 13.72 -8.48
N ILE A 218 -23.99 14.03 -7.84
CA ILE A 218 -23.45 13.25 -6.73
C ILE A 218 -23.88 13.90 -5.41
N SER A 219 -24.52 13.11 -4.56
CA SER A 219 -24.97 13.50 -3.23
C SER A 219 -23.89 13.18 -2.19
N THR A 220 -23.52 14.18 -1.39
CA THR A 220 -22.61 14.00 -0.25
C THR A 220 -23.24 14.57 1.02
N ARG A 221 -23.13 13.82 2.13
CA ARG A 221 -23.52 14.28 3.46
C ARG A 221 -22.30 14.58 4.28
N ARG A 222 -22.34 15.70 5.02
CA ARG A 222 -21.24 16.14 5.89
C ARG A 222 -21.76 16.52 7.26
N LEU A 223 -20.95 16.22 8.27
CA LEU A 223 -21.18 16.54 9.67
C LEU A 223 -20.08 17.47 10.15
N ARG A 224 -20.44 18.49 10.94
CA ARG A 224 -19.51 19.39 11.60
C ARG A 224 -19.93 19.62 13.04
N ILE A 225 -19.01 19.50 13.99
CA ILE A 225 -19.23 19.94 15.36
C ILE A 225 -18.90 21.44 15.41
N VAL A 226 -19.94 22.27 15.48
CA VAL A 226 -19.79 23.73 15.47
C VAL A 226 -19.43 24.29 16.83
N LYS A 227 -19.92 23.62 17.87
CA LYS A 227 -19.74 24.02 19.26
C LYS A 227 -19.71 22.79 20.16
N TYR A 228 -18.78 22.76 21.12
CA TYR A 228 -18.75 21.77 22.18
C TYR A 228 -18.11 22.40 23.43
N ARG A 229 -18.92 22.76 24.44
CA ARG A 229 -18.45 23.43 25.65
C ARG A 229 -17.68 22.46 26.55
N GLY A 230 -16.50 22.86 26.99
CA GLY A 230 -15.71 22.16 28.00
C GLY A 230 -14.85 21.01 27.49
N THR A 231 -14.68 20.87 26.18
CA THR A 231 -13.75 19.89 25.57
C THR A 231 -13.24 20.37 24.22
N SER A 232 -12.07 19.90 23.82
CA SER A 232 -11.62 19.98 22.44
C SER A 232 -12.41 19.00 21.58
N HIS A 233 -12.63 19.33 20.32
CA HIS A 233 -13.31 18.50 19.33
C HIS A 233 -12.75 18.79 17.94
N GLY A 234 -12.97 17.90 17.00
CA GLY A 234 -12.66 18.15 15.59
C GLY A 234 -13.55 19.27 15.03
N ALA A 235 -12.93 20.31 14.48
CA ALA A 235 -13.61 21.48 13.94
C ALA A 235 -13.91 21.40 12.43
N ASP A 236 -13.42 20.34 11.77
CA ASP A 236 -13.54 20.13 10.33
C ASP A 236 -14.93 19.64 9.91
N GLU A 237 -15.18 19.63 8.60
CA GLU A 237 -16.34 18.97 8.01
C GLU A 237 -16.00 17.48 7.75
N TYR A 238 -16.74 16.58 8.36
CA TYR A 238 -16.58 15.14 8.24
C TYR A 238 -17.63 14.55 7.32
N PRO A 239 -17.27 13.83 6.27
CA PRO A 239 -18.23 13.10 5.46
C PRO A 239 -18.84 11.95 6.27
N PHE A 240 -20.12 11.66 6.03
CA PHE A 240 -20.80 10.55 6.65
C PHE A 240 -21.77 9.85 5.69
N LEU A 241 -22.00 8.58 5.96
CA LEU A 241 -22.91 7.70 5.23
C LEU A 241 -24.07 7.28 6.13
N ILE A 242 -25.23 7.06 5.52
CA ILE A 242 -26.38 6.37 6.11
C ILE A 242 -26.62 5.12 5.26
N ASP A 243 -26.43 3.95 5.83
CA ASP A 243 -26.63 2.66 5.16
C ASP A 243 -27.39 1.66 6.05
N SER A 244 -27.43 0.39 5.66
CA SER A 244 -28.10 -0.68 6.42
C SER A 244 -27.51 -0.94 7.82
N HIS A 245 -26.41 -0.29 8.18
CA HIS A 245 -25.76 -0.42 9.50
C HIS A 245 -25.90 0.84 10.35
N GLY A 246 -26.63 1.86 9.85
CA GLY A 246 -26.80 3.15 10.48
C GLY A 246 -25.90 4.23 9.91
N ILE A 247 -25.50 5.18 10.76
CA ILE A 247 -24.62 6.30 10.40
C ILE A 247 -23.17 5.92 10.65
N SER A 248 -22.33 6.17 9.64
CA SER A 248 -20.89 6.07 9.75
C SER A 248 -20.24 7.40 9.38
N VAL A 249 -19.47 7.96 10.29
CA VAL A 249 -18.71 9.21 10.09
C VAL A 249 -17.27 8.86 9.83
N LEU A 250 -16.63 9.50 8.84
CA LEU A 250 -15.22 9.32 8.56
C LEU A 250 -14.40 10.36 9.34
N PRO A 251 -13.64 9.97 10.36
CA PRO A 251 -12.76 10.87 11.08
C PRO A 251 -11.57 11.25 10.19
N VAL A 252 -11.45 12.52 9.86
CA VAL A 252 -10.48 13.03 8.89
C VAL A 252 -9.14 13.42 9.52
N THR A 253 -9.08 13.57 10.84
CA THR A 253 -8.05 14.35 11.53
C THR A 253 -7.21 13.60 12.54
N SER A 254 -7.48 12.33 12.82
CA SER A 254 -6.85 11.62 13.95
C SER A 254 -5.66 10.73 13.58
N LEU A 255 -5.25 10.69 12.31
CA LEU A 255 -4.09 9.89 11.94
C LEU A 255 -2.81 10.67 12.23
N GLU A 256 -2.24 10.45 13.40
CA GLU A 256 -0.88 10.89 13.72
C GLU A 256 0.11 10.24 12.75
N MET A 257 1.11 11.01 12.28
CA MET A 257 2.18 10.48 11.41
C MET A 257 3.12 9.48 12.13
N GLN A 258 2.83 9.15 13.38
CA GLN A 258 3.61 8.19 14.17
C GLN A 258 3.07 6.77 13.93
N HIS A 259 3.61 6.10 12.92
CA HIS A 259 3.31 4.70 12.65
C HIS A 259 4.55 3.85 12.92
N ASP A 260 4.38 2.74 13.60
CA ASP A 260 5.40 1.69 13.68
C ASP A 260 5.73 1.16 12.29
N VAL A 261 6.96 1.23 11.86
CA VAL A 261 7.44 0.76 10.57
C VAL A 261 7.88 -0.70 10.66
N SER A 262 7.37 -1.54 9.77
CA SER A 262 7.79 -2.94 9.69
C SER A 262 9.04 -3.09 8.83
N ASN A 263 10.02 -3.86 9.31
CA ASN A 263 11.19 -4.27 8.51
C ASN A 263 10.99 -5.58 7.77
N GLU A 264 9.83 -6.22 7.92
CA GLU A 264 9.50 -7.46 7.22
C GLU A 264 9.34 -7.21 5.73
N ARG A 265 9.95 -8.10 4.92
CA ARG A 265 9.86 -8.07 3.46
C ARG A 265 8.93 -9.16 2.98
N ILE A 266 8.08 -8.86 2.03
CA ILE A 266 7.09 -9.78 1.45
C ILE A 266 7.33 -9.93 -0.05
N ALA A 267 7.39 -11.19 -0.51
CA ALA A 267 7.57 -11.48 -1.92
C ALA A 267 6.41 -10.97 -2.77
N THR A 268 6.74 -10.47 -3.96
CA THR A 268 5.76 -9.91 -4.91
C THR A 268 4.94 -10.97 -5.62
N GLY A 269 5.41 -12.23 -5.63
CA GLY A 269 4.86 -13.30 -6.47
C GLY A 269 5.49 -13.37 -7.86
N ILE A 270 6.37 -12.43 -8.19
CA ILE A 270 7.14 -12.37 -9.43
C ILE A 270 8.62 -12.38 -9.05
N ALA A 271 9.28 -13.53 -9.16
CA ALA A 271 10.66 -13.73 -8.70
C ALA A 271 11.64 -12.70 -9.31
N ASP A 272 11.48 -12.42 -10.60
CA ASP A 272 12.32 -11.46 -11.31
C ASP A 272 12.11 -10.01 -10.80
N LEU A 273 10.89 -9.65 -10.31
CA LEU A 273 10.62 -8.37 -9.68
C LEU A 273 11.21 -8.30 -8.27
N ASP A 274 11.15 -9.40 -7.52
CA ASP A 274 11.80 -9.49 -6.22
C ASP A 274 13.30 -9.27 -6.35
N GLU A 275 13.94 -9.80 -7.40
CA GLU A 275 15.36 -9.55 -7.73
C GLU A 275 15.61 -8.06 -7.97
N MET A 276 14.77 -7.38 -8.77
CA MET A 276 14.86 -5.93 -9.00
C MET A 276 14.70 -5.11 -7.72
N LEU A 277 14.04 -5.65 -6.72
CA LEU A 277 13.81 -5.03 -5.40
C LEU A 277 14.80 -5.55 -4.33
N GLY A 278 15.99 -6.00 -4.71
CA GLY A 278 17.02 -6.48 -3.79
C GLY A 278 16.76 -7.87 -3.23
N GLY A 279 16.04 -8.72 -3.96
CA GLY A 279 15.86 -10.16 -3.70
C GLY A 279 14.77 -10.53 -2.69
N LYS A 280 14.00 -9.58 -2.16
CA LYS A 280 13.07 -9.85 -1.04
C LYS A 280 11.65 -9.27 -1.21
N GLY A 281 11.34 -8.59 -2.32
CA GLY A 281 10.05 -7.94 -2.56
C GLY A 281 9.83 -6.64 -1.77
N PHE A 282 8.58 -6.33 -1.35
CA PHE A 282 8.20 -5.07 -0.70
C PHE A 282 8.31 -5.12 0.83
N TYR A 283 8.37 -3.95 1.48
CA TYR A 283 8.15 -3.87 2.92
C TYR A 283 6.67 -4.06 3.26
N ARG A 284 6.38 -4.81 4.33
CA ARG A 284 5.01 -4.94 4.87
C ARG A 284 4.51 -3.58 5.35
N GLY A 285 3.26 -3.24 4.98
CA GLY A 285 2.65 -1.96 5.30
C GLY A 285 3.09 -0.80 4.39
N SER A 286 3.85 -1.08 3.31
CA SER A 286 4.22 -0.06 2.32
C SER A 286 3.12 0.18 1.29
N SER A 287 3.15 1.35 0.67
CA SER A 287 2.29 1.74 -0.44
C SER A 287 3.02 1.63 -1.77
N ILE A 288 2.45 0.88 -2.71
CA ILE A 288 3.00 0.60 -4.02
C ILE A 288 2.12 1.23 -5.10
N LEU A 289 2.72 2.02 -5.99
CA LEU A 289 2.07 2.58 -7.17
C LEU A 289 2.54 1.82 -8.41
N ILE A 290 1.60 1.33 -9.20
CA ILE A 290 1.85 0.75 -10.52
C ILE A 290 1.20 1.66 -11.56
N SER A 291 1.99 2.42 -12.31
CA SER A 291 1.52 3.33 -13.34
C SER A 291 1.79 2.79 -14.74
N GLY A 292 1.02 3.23 -15.73
CA GLY A 292 1.23 2.85 -17.13
C GLY A 292 -0.02 3.01 -17.99
N THR A 293 0.13 2.88 -19.30
CA THR A 293 -0.96 2.97 -20.29
C THR A 293 -1.96 1.82 -20.17
N ALA A 294 -3.11 1.93 -20.79
CA ALA A 294 -4.09 0.85 -20.87
C ALA A 294 -3.46 -0.40 -21.52
N GLY A 295 -3.73 -1.59 -20.95
CA GLY A 295 -3.18 -2.84 -21.48
C GLY A 295 -1.72 -3.14 -21.14
N SER A 296 -1.02 -2.27 -20.42
CA SER A 296 0.40 -2.47 -20.04
C SER A 296 0.64 -3.55 -18.97
N GLY A 297 -0.41 -4.14 -18.37
CA GLY A 297 -0.29 -5.26 -17.42
C GLY A 297 -0.34 -4.87 -15.93
N LYS A 298 -0.78 -3.65 -15.59
CA LYS A 298 -0.89 -3.17 -14.19
C LYS A 298 -1.76 -4.06 -13.32
N THR A 299 -2.99 -4.32 -13.74
CA THR A 299 -3.95 -5.20 -13.05
C THR A 299 -3.39 -6.61 -12.89
N THR A 300 -2.71 -7.13 -13.91
CA THR A 300 -2.10 -8.46 -13.88
C THR A 300 -0.97 -8.53 -12.83
N MET A 301 -0.15 -7.49 -12.72
CA MET A 301 0.90 -7.41 -11.71
C MET A 301 0.31 -7.34 -10.29
N ALA A 302 -0.73 -6.51 -10.08
CA ALA A 302 -1.43 -6.43 -8.81
C ALA A 302 -2.10 -7.76 -8.44
N ALA A 303 -2.73 -8.44 -9.41
CA ALA A 303 -3.36 -9.74 -9.21
C ALA A 303 -2.34 -10.85 -8.89
N SER A 304 -1.15 -10.83 -9.50
CA SER A 304 -0.06 -11.76 -9.15
C SER A 304 0.37 -11.62 -7.70
N PHE A 305 0.45 -10.39 -7.21
CA PHE A 305 0.75 -10.15 -5.80
C PHE A 305 -0.36 -10.67 -4.88
N VAL A 306 -1.63 -10.44 -5.24
CA VAL A 306 -2.79 -10.98 -4.49
C VAL A 306 -2.75 -12.50 -4.45
N ASP A 307 -2.51 -13.16 -5.58
CA ASP A 307 -2.38 -14.62 -5.66
C ASP A 307 -1.26 -15.14 -4.75
N ALA A 308 -0.09 -14.50 -4.78
CA ALA A 308 1.03 -14.86 -3.92
C ALA A 308 0.72 -14.63 -2.43
N ALA A 309 0.03 -13.56 -2.08
CA ALA A 309 -0.39 -13.28 -0.71
C ALA A 309 -1.42 -14.32 -0.20
N CYS A 310 -2.42 -14.64 -1.02
CA CYS A 310 -3.40 -15.67 -0.70
C CYS A 310 -2.77 -17.07 -0.56
N ARG A 311 -1.76 -17.40 -1.37
CA ARG A 311 -0.96 -18.64 -1.20
C ARG A 311 -0.24 -18.72 0.14
N ARG A 312 0.13 -17.57 0.74
CA ARG A 312 0.69 -17.48 2.10
C ARG A 312 -0.37 -17.52 3.20
N GLY A 313 -1.67 -17.62 2.84
CA GLY A 313 -2.79 -17.58 3.79
C GLY A 313 -3.13 -16.16 4.27
N GLU A 314 -2.68 -15.10 3.58
CA GLU A 314 -2.91 -13.72 3.93
C GLU A 314 -4.18 -13.20 3.25
N ARG A 315 -5.08 -12.59 4.02
CA ARG A 315 -6.32 -12.01 3.46
C ARG A 315 -6.04 -10.78 2.62
N CYS A 316 -6.72 -10.70 1.48
CA CYS A 316 -6.62 -9.61 0.51
C CYS A 316 -7.99 -8.99 0.25
N LEU A 317 -8.00 -7.67 0.03
CA LEU A 317 -9.14 -6.91 -0.47
C LEU A 317 -8.77 -6.31 -1.83
N PHE A 318 -9.56 -6.58 -2.87
CA PHE A 318 -9.39 -6.00 -4.20
C PHE A 318 -10.61 -5.13 -4.52
N VAL A 319 -10.40 -3.83 -4.73
CA VAL A 319 -11.44 -2.87 -5.12
C VAL A 319 -11.18 -2.40 -6.54
N GLY A 320 -12.06 -2.80 -7.48
CA GLY A 320 -11.99 -2.44 -8.88
C GLY A 320 -12.92 -1.26 -9.24
N PHE A 321 -12.45 -0.32 -10.05
CA PHE A 321 -13.23 0.81 -10.54
C PHE A 321 -13.49 0.80 -12.05
N GLU A 322 -13.00 -0.21 -12.75
CA GLU A 322 -13.11 -0.31 -14.21
C GLU A 322 -13.79 -1.60 -14.66
N GLU A 323 -13.26 -2.74 -14.23
CA GLU A 323 -13.73 -4.06 -14.62
C GLU A 323 -14.60 -4.72 -13.53
N SER A 324 -15.58 -5.51 -13.95
CA SER A 324 -16.36 -6.33 -13.02
C SER A 324 -15.53 -7.49 -12.47
N VAL A 325 -15.89 -8.00 -11.29
CA VAL A 325 -15.24 -9.14 -10.63
C VAL A 325 -15.07 -10.34 -11.58
N GLY A 326 -16.12 -10.64 -12.35
CA GLY A 326 -16.11 -11.74 -13.33
C GLY A 326 -15.15 -11.50 -14.51
N GLN A 327 -15.03 -10.24 -14.97
CA GLN A 327 -14.08 -9.87 -16.04
C GLN A 327 -12.63 -10.00 -15.56
N VAL A 328 -12.31 -9.44 -14.39
CA VAL A 328 -10.97 -9.57 -13.80
C VAL A 328 -10.61 -11.05 -13.61
N ALA A 329 -11.51 -11.85 -13.03
CA ALA A 329 -11.25 -13.28 -12.80
C ALA A 329 -10.97 -14.04 -14.11
N ARG A 330 -11.76 -13.77 -15.18
CA ARG A 330 -11.57 -14.38 -16.50
C ARG A 330 -10.23 -13.95 -17.11
N ASN A 331 -9.93 -12.63 -17.06
CA ASN A 331 -8.72 -12.08 -17.66
C ASN A 331 -7.47 -12.62 -16.95
N MET A 332 -7.51 -12.74 -15.63
CA MET A 332 -6.41 -13.31 -14.83
C MET A 332 -6.24 -14.82 -15.08
N GLY A 333 -7.32 -15.58 -15.23
CA GLY A 333 -7.27 -17.00 -15.59
C GLY A 333 -6.56 -17.26 -16.93
N SER A 334 -6.64 -16.33 -17.89
CA SER A 334 -5.95 -16.45 -19.19
C SER A 334 -4.41 -16.42 -19.07
N VAL A 335 -3.90 -15.85 -17.99
CA VAL A 335 -2.46 -15.77 -17.67
C VAL A 335 -2.06 -16.64 -16.46
N GLY A 336 -2.88 -17.64 -16.12
CA GLY A 336 -2.57 -18.63 -15.08
C GLY A 336 -2.79 -18.15 -13.65
N ILE A 337 -3.49 -17.03 -13.43
CA ILE A 337 -3.80 -16.49 -12.10
C ILE A 337 -5.27 -16.80 -11.77
N GLU A 338 -5.52 -17.80 -10.92
CA GLU A 338 -6.86 -18.27 -10.56
C GLU A 338 -7.39 -17.59 -9.30
N LEU A 339 -8.00 -16.39 -9.45
CA LEU A 339 -8.50 -15.62 -8.32
C LEU A 339 -9.75 -16.22 -7.65
N LYS A 340 -10.59 -16.95 -8.39
CA LYS A 340 -11.85 -17.53 -7.86
C LYS A 340 -11.62 -18.45 -6.67
N GLN A 341 -10.60 -19.28 -6.72
CA GLN A 341 -10.27 -20.19 -5.62
C GLN A 341 -10.00 -19.47 -4.29
N TRP A 342 -9.51 -18.22 -4.35
CA TRP A 342 -9.21 -17.44 -3.16
C TRP A 342 -10.46 -16.78 -2.58
N VAL A 343 -11.42 -16.41 -3.44
CA VAL A 343 -12.74 -15.95 -2.99
C VAL A 343 -13.50 -17.09 -2.30
N GLU A 344 -13.47 -18.31 -2.86
CA GLU A 344 -14.10 -19.49 -2.27
C GLU A 344 -13.49 -19.91 -0.92
N LYS A 345 -12.22 -19.55 -0.68
CA LYS A 345 -11.48 -19.81 0.58
C LYS A 345 -11.52 -18.66 1.59
N ASP A 346 -12.32 -17.62 1.36
CA ASP A 346 -12.39 -16.41 2.19
C ASP A 346 -11.03 -15.69 2.38
N LEU A 347 -10.10 -15.88 1.45
CA LEU A 347 -8.80 -15.20 1.43
C LEU A 347 -8.80 -13.95 0.55
N LEU A 348 -9.73 -13.83 -0.39
CA LEU A 348 -9.89 -12.68 -1.26
C LEU A 348 -11.32 -12.18 -1.21
N VAL A 349 -11.50 -10.91 -0.80
CA VAL A 349 -12.72 -10.16 -1.05
C VAL A 349 -12.50 -9.27 -2.26
N HIS A 350 -13.33 -9.42 -3.30
CA HIS A 350 -13.22 -8.67 -4.53
C HIS A 350 -14.51 -7.89 -4.79
N GLU A 351 -14.43 -6.58 -4.74
CA GLU A 351 -15.50 -5.64 -4.98
C GLU A 351 -15.26 -4.83 -6.26
N ALA A 352 -16.32 -4.52 -6.98
CA ALA A 352 -16.24 -3.70 -8.18
C ALA A 352 -17.32 -2.61 -8.15
N TRP A 353 -16.92 -1.35 -8.24
CA TRP A 353 -17.81 -0.19 -8.18
C TRP A 353 -17.60 0.73 -9.37
N ARG A 354 -18.68 1.45 -9.76
CA ARG A 354 -18.53 2.54 -10.72
C ARG A 354 -18.15 3.82 -9.99
N PRO A 355 -17.15 4.58 -10.44
CA PRO A 355 -16.74 5.84 -9.81
C PRO A 355 -17.87 6.86 -9.71
N SER A 356 -18.78 6.89 -10.69
CA SER A 356 -19.95 7.78 -10.73
C SER A 356 -21.09 7.36 -9.80
N GLN A 357 -21.01 6.19 -9.16
CA GLN A 357 -22.08 5.69 -8.28
C GLN A 357 -22.15 6.47 -6.96
N TYR A 358 -21.01 6.94 -6.49
CA TYR A 358 -20.87 7.65 -5.21
C TYR A 358 -19.86 8.79 -5.32
N GLY A 359 -19.98 9.78 -4.41
CA GLY A 359 -18.92 10.76 -4.22
C GLY A 359 -17.64 10.14 -3.66
N ILE A 360 -16.53 10.83 -3.87
CA ILE A 360 -15.19 10.37 -3.48
C ILE A 360 -15.09 10.02 -1.99
N GLU A 361 -15.72 10.82 -1.14
CA GLU A 361 -15.74 10.62 0.32
C GLU A 361 -16.53 9.37 0.70
N MET A 362 -17.57 9.04 -0.08
CA MET A 362 -18.36 7.85 0.10
C MET A 362 -17.58 6.59 -0.29
N HIS A 363 -16.82 6.64 -1.38
CA HIS A 363 -15.91 5.56 -1.76
C HIS A 363 -14.88 5.30 -0.65
N LEU A 364 -14.29 6.37 -0.09
CA LEU A 364 -13.33 6.25 1.01
C LEU A 364 -13.97 5.58 2.23
N LEU A 365 -15.14 6.02 2.65
CA LEU A 365 -15.84 5.45 3.80
C LEU A 365 -16.17 3.97 3.60
N ARG A 366 -16.66 3.59 2.41
CA ARG A 366 -16.92 2.18 2.08
C ARG A 366 -15.66 1.32 2.08
N ILE A 367 -14.54 1.86 1.57
CA ILE A 367 -13.25 1.16 1.64
C ILE A 367 -12.86 0.93 3.11
N HIS A 368 -13.02 1.94 3.97
CA HIS A 368 -12.76 1.80 5.41
C HIS A 368 -13.64 0.72 6.05
N GLN A 369 -14.95 0.73 5.79
CA GLN A 369 -15.89 -0.29 6.30
C GLN A 369 -15.49 -1.70 5.86
N LEU A 370 -15.11 -1.88 4.58
CA LEU A 370 -14.64 -3.16 4.07
C LEU A 370 -13.33 -3.61 4.74
N ILE A 371 -12.39 -2.69 4.93
CA ILE A 371 -11.13 -2.99 5.61
C ILE A 371 -11.41 -3.43 7.06
N ASP A 372 -12.33 -2.76 7.77
CA ASP A 372 -12.69 -3.13 9.14
C ASP A 372 -13.40 -4.49 9.20
N ALA A 373 -14.29 -4.78 8.24
CA ALA A 373 -15.03 -6.04 8.19
C ALA A 373 -14.16 -7.24 7.77
N VAL A 374 -13.29 -7.05 6.75
CA VAL A 374 -12.45 -8.11 6.17
C VAL A 374 -11.16 -8.30 6.97
N ASN A 375 -10.66 -7.24 7.60
CA ASN A 375 -9.34 -7.18 8.25
C ASN A 375 -8.21 -7.72 7.34
N PRO A 376 -8.02 -7.15 6.12
CA PRO A 376 -7.07 -7.66 5.15
C PRO A 376 -5.64 -7.29 5.54
N ARG A 377 -4.68 -8.09 5.08
CA ARG A 377 -3.24 -7.76 5.14
C ARG A 377 -2.79 -6.96 3.91
N HIS A 378 -3.54 -7.08 2.81
CA HIS A 378 -3.22 -6.46 1.53
C HIS A 378 -4.47 -5.86 0.90
N VAL A 379 -4.32 -4.67 0.33
CA VAL A 379 -5.40 -3.95 -0.37
C VAL A 379 -4.93 -3.56 -1.76
N VAL A 380 -5.76 -3.80 -2.77
CA VAL A 380 -5.55 -3.34 -4.15
C VAL A 380 -6.67 -2.37 -4.52
N ILE A 381 -6.32 -1.23 -5.08
CA ILE A 381 -7.24 -0.23 -5.65
C ILE A 381 -6.91 -0.07 -7.14
N ASP A 382 -7.81 -0.48 -8.04
CA ASP A 382 -7.54 -0.60 -9.48
C ASP A 382 -8.66 -0.06 -10.38
N PRO A 383 -8.42 1.00 -11.18
CA PRO A 383 -7.39 2.02 -11.03
C PRO A 383 -7.89 3.25 -10.25
N ILE A 384 -6.98 3.98 -9.60
CA ILE A 384 -7.31 5.24 -8.91
C ILE A 384 -7.65 6.38 -9.86
N THR A 385 -7.19 6.32 -11.10
CA THR A 385 -7.41 7.35 -12.12
C THR A 385 -8.89 7.56 -12.42
N ASN A 386 -9.69 6.49 -12.35
CA ASN A 386 -11.11 6.57 -12.63
C ASN A 386 -11.89 7.38 -11.58
N LEU A 387 -11.34 7.56 -10.39
CA LEU A 387 -11.90 8.42 -9.35
C LEU A 387 -11.83 9.91 -9.73
N ILE A 388 -10.88 10.31 -10.61
CA ILE A 388 -10.74 11.70 -11.07
C ILE A 388 -11.90 12.08 -12.00
N THR A 389 -12.45 11.13 -12.73
CA THR A 389 -13.55 11.39 -13.67
C THR A 389 -14.83 11.84 -12.97
N SER A 390 -14.98 11.54 -11.68
CA SER A 390 -16.16 11.84 -10.86
C SER A 390 -15.94 12.95 -9.83
N SER A 391 -14.71 13.47 -9.69
CA SER A 391 -14.38 14.45 -8.65
C SER A 391 -13.17 15.32 -9.03
N ALA A 392 -13.04 16.49 -8.41
CA ALA A 392 -11.87 17.31 -8.64
C ALA A 392 -10.57 16.60 -8.21
N GLN A 393 -9.51 16.74 -8.99
CA GLN A 393 -8.20 16.12 -8.75
C GLN A 393 -7.67 16.33 -7.32
N ARG A 394 -7.91 17.54 -6.76
CA ARG A 394 -7.51 17.89 -5.40
C ARG A 394 -8.24 17.05 -4.34
N ASP A 395 -9.51 16.77 -4.55
CA ASP A 395 -10.32 15.97 -3.61
C ASP A 395 -9.88 14.51 -3.65
N VAL A 396 -9.59 13.98 -4.85
CA VAL A 396 -9.01 12.64 -5.02
C VAL A 396 -7.66 12.52 -4.33
N TYR A 397 -6.78 13.51 -4.51
CA TYR A 397 -5.48 13.54 -3.85
C TYR A 397 -5.61 13.52 -2.31
N SER A 398 -6.49 14.36 -1.77
CA SER A 398 -6.75 14.41 -0.32
C SER A 398 -7.33 13.10 0.21
N MET A 399 -8.23 12.47 -0.54
CA MET A 399 -8.77 11.15 -0.21
C MET A 399 -7.68 10.07 -0.18
N LEU A 400 -6.80 10.05 -1.16
CA LEU A 400 -5.72 9.06 -1.25
C LEU A 400 -4.71 9.22 -0.11
N ILE A 401 -4.38 10.45 0.31
CA ILE A 401 -3.55 10.68 1.49
C ILE A 401 -4.18 10.01 2.71
N ARG A 402 -5.44 10.29 2.98
CA ARG A 402 -6.18 9.73 4.12
C ARG A 402 -6.23 8.21 4.09
N LEU A 403 -6.52 7.64 2.90
CA LEU A 403 -6.54 6.20 2.73
C LEU A 403 -5.16 5.57 2.97
N MET A 404 -4.09 6.18 2.46
CA MET A 404 -2.73 5.68 2.68
C MET A 404 -2.32 5.73 4.15
N ASP A 405 -2.63 6.82 4.84
CA ASP A 405 -2.33 6.97 6.26
C ASP A 405 -3.09 5.92 7.08
N TYR A 406 -4.37 5.71 6.76
CA TYR A 406 -5.17 4.67 7.40
C TYR A 406 -4.61 3.25 7.15
N LEU A 407 -4.22 2.93 5.92
CA LEU A 407 -3.63 1.63 5.59
C LEU A 407 -2.27 1.43 6.30
N LYS A 408 -1.43 2.47 6.35
CA LYS A 408 -0.14 2.44 7.04
C LYS A 408 -0.29 2.27 8.55
N SER A 409 -1.25 2.95 9.17
CA SER A 409 -1.51 2.81 10.62
C SER A 409 -1.86 1.38 11.02
N ARG A 410 -2.50 0.64 10.09
CA ARG A 410 -2.86 -0.77 10.27
C ARG A 410 -1.82 -1.77 9.74
N LYS A 411 -0.68 -1.28 9.22
CA LYS A 411 0.39 -2.10 8.61
C LYS A 411 -0.11 -2.93 7.42
N ILE A 412 -1.09 -2.40 6.67
CA ILE A 412 -1.66 -3.02 5.48
C ILE A 412 -0.83 -2.60 4.27
N THR A 413 -0.34 -3.58 3.49
CA THR A 413 0.37 -3.29 2.24
C THR A 413 -0.63 -2.96 1.14
N ALA A 414 -0.45 -1.82 0.48
CA ALA A 414 -1.41 -1.28 -0.47
C ALA A 414 -0.85 -1.14 -1.87
N PHE A 415 -1.63 -1.57 -2.86
CA PHE A 415 -1.35 -1.40 -4.28
C PHE A 415 -2.35 -0.43 -4.90
N PHE A 416 -1.83 0.54 -5.59
CA PHE A 416 -2.60 1.51 -6.36
C PHE A 416 -2.19 1.41 -7.82
N THR A 417 -3.13 1.14 -8.72
CA THR A 417 -2.84 1.23 -10.14
C THR A 417 -3.29 2.59 -10.68
N ASN A 418 -2.52 3.14 -11.60
CA ASN A 418 -2.78 4.44 -12.20
C ASN A 418 -2.63 4.38 -13.71
N LEU A 419 -3.62 4.89 -14.45
CA LEU A 419 -3.53 5.07 -15.89
C LEU A 419 -2.70 6.32 -16.20
N THR A 420 -1.78 6.21 -17.16
CA THR A 420 -1.02 7.33 -17.71
C THR A 420 -1.37 7.52 -19.18
N VAL A 421 -1.30 8.77 -19.65
CA VAL A 421 -1.51 9.12 -21.05
C VAL A 421 -0.20 8.88 -21.82
N ASP A 422 -0.30 8.33 -23.03
CA ASP A 422 0.86 8.12 -23.90
C ASP A 422 1.52 9.46 -24.30
N GLY A 423 2.86 9.51 -24.30
CA GLY A 423 3.63 10.68 -24.76
C GLY A 423 4.05 11.69 -23.67
N GLY A 424 3.64 11.50 -22.42
CA GLY A 424 4.09 12.33 -21.30
C GLY A 424 5.50 12.01 -20.81
N ALA A 425 6.11 12.93 -20.04
CA ALA A 425 7.37 12.67 -19.35
C ALA A 425 7.22 11.44 -18.43
N LEU A 426 8.25 10.59 -18.38
CA LEU A 426 8.26 9.33 -17.61
C LEU A 426 7.87 9.49 -16.13
N GLU A 427 8.01 10.67 -15.57
CA GLU A 427 7.96 10.96 -14.14
C GLU A 427 6.70 11.73 -13.71
N GLN A 428 5.68 11.87 -14.56
CA GLN A 428 4.44 12.59 -14.20
C GLN A 428 3.27 11.63 -14.06
N THR A 429 2.65 11.64 -12.88
CA THR A 429 1.32 11.05 -12.66
C THR A 429 0.31 12.18 -12.55
N ASP A 430 -0.83 12.07 -13.23
CA ASP A 430 -1.88 13.10 -13.25
C ASP A 430 -2.35 13.50 -11.82
N ILE A 431 -2.28 12.59 -10.87
CA ILE A 431 -2.74 12.82 -9.49
C ILE A 431 -1.62 13.33 -8.57
N GLY A 432 -0.35 13.30 -8.99
CA GLY A 432 0.79 13.65 -8.10
C GLY A 432 1.03 12.67 -6.94
N ILE A 433 0.42 11.48 -6.98
CA ILE A 433 0.47 10.47 -5.90
C ILE A 433 1.85 9.80 -5.77
N SER A 434 2.68 9.90 -6.79
CA SER A 434 4.02 9.28 -6.80
C SER A 434 4.91 9.75 -5.65
N SER A 435 4.71 10.97 -5.15
CA SER A 435 5.44 11.48 -3.99
C SER A 435 5.03 10.82 -2.67
N LEU A 436 3.78 10.34 -2.56
CA LEU A 436 3.21 9.75 -1.35
C LEU A 436 3.53 8.27 -1.20
N THR A 437 3.72 7.56 -2.32
CA THR A 437 3.95 6.11 -2.32
C THR A 437 5.40 5.77 -1.97
N ASP A 438 5.60 4.59 -1.37
CA ASP A 438 6.93 4.12 -0.96
C ASP A 438 7.66 3.48 -2.14
N THR A 439 6.96 2.73 -2.99
CA THR A 439 7.50 2.14 -4.22
C THR A 439 6.68 2.60 -5.41
N TRP A 440 7.35 2.94 -6.51
CA TRP A 440 6.72 3.29 -7.78
C TRP A 440 7.28 2.45 -8.91
N ILE A 441 6.40 1.69 -9.55
CA ILE A 441 6.68 0.84 -10.70
C ILE A 441 5.97 1.43 -11.91
N LEU A 442 6.67 1.58 -13.02
CA LEU A 442 6.13 2.03 -14.30
C LEU A 442 6.07 0.86 -15.27
N CYS A 443 4.88 0.57 -15.78
CA CYS A 443 4.66 -0.33 -16.91
C CYS A 443 4.50 0.50 -18.19
N ARG A 444 5.39 0.33 -19.15
CA ARG A 444 5.39 1.08 -20.39
C ARG A 444 5.54 0.15 -21.58
N ASP A 445 4.80 0.44 -22.64
CA ASP A 445 5.01 -0.21 -23.93
C ASP A 445 6.16 0.48 -24.67
N GLN A 446 7.07 -0.31 -25.21
CA GLN A 446 8.16 0.15 -26.04
C GLN A 446 7.94 -0.37 -27.45
N GLU A 447 7.79 0.55 -28.40
CA GLU A 447 7.68 0.21 -29.82
C GLU A 447 9.07 0.20 -30.45
N LEU A 448 9.45 -0.95 -30.99
CA LEU A 448 10.72 -1.14 -31.70
C LEU A 448 10.51 -2.08 -32.88
N ASN A 449 10.96 -1.67 -34.08
CA ASN A 449 10.91 -2.49 -35.31
C ASN A 449 9.52 -3.09 -35.64
N GLY A 450 8.44 -2.35 -35.35
CA GLY A 450 7.07 -2.80 -35.61
C GLY A 450 6.48 -3.75 -34.55
N GLU A 451 7.20 -3.99 -33.47
CA GLU A 451 6.71 -4.71 -32.30
C GLU A 451 6.46 -3.78 -31.12
N ARG A 452 5.42 -4.08 -30.35
CA ARG A 452 5.07 -3.37 -29.11
C ARG A 452 5.35 -4.30 -27.94
N ASN A 453 6.47 -4.09 -27.27
CA ASN A 453 6.92 -4.89 -26.14
C ASN A 453 6.65 -4.16 -24.82
N ARG A 454 6.06 -4.87 -23.85
CA ARG A 454 5.83 -4.33 -22.50
C ARG A 454 7.14 -4.31 -21.71
N CYS A 455 7.39 -3.21 -21.02
CA CYS A 455 8.56 -3.03 -20.18
C CYS A 455 8.17 -2.56 -18.79
N VAL A 456 8.95 -2.93 -17.79
CA VAL A 456 8.79 -2.54 -16.38
C VAL A 456 10.03 -1.81 -15.89
N TYR A 457 9.80 -0.70 -15.17
CA TYR A 457 10.81 0.10 -14.50
C TYR A 457 10.46 0.22 -13.03
N VAL A 458 11.45 0.12 -12.14
CA VAL A 458 11.31 0.55 -10.76
C VAL A 458 11.85 1.96 -10.66
N LEU A 459 10.95 2.95 -10.65
CA LEU A 459 11.34 4.37 -10.62
C LEU A 459 11.77 4.82 -9.24
N LYS A 460 11.19 4.21 -8.20
CA LYS A 460 11.43 4.59 -6.81
C LYS A 460 11.13 3.41 -5.90
N SER A 461 11.96 3.24 -4.87
CA SER A 461 11.67 2.34 -3.75
C SER A 461 12.36 2.86 -2.49
N ARG A 462 11.55 3.38 -1.55
CA ARG A 462 12.07 3.99 -0.32
C ARG A 462 12.60 2.92 0.63
N GLY A 463 13.75 3.21 1.24
CA GLY A 463 14.34 2.37 2.28
C GLY A 463 14.97 1.06 1.79
N MET A 464 15.02 0.81 0.46
CA MET A 464 15.67 -0.38 -0.09
C MET A 464 16.39 -0.10 -1.43
N PRO A 465 17.49 -0.81 -1.71
CA PRO A 465 18.11 -0.78 -3.02
C PRO A 465 17.17 -1.39 -4.05
N HIS A 466 17.17 -0.83 -5.26
CA HIS A 466 16.40 -1.36 -6.37
C HIS A 466 17.18 -1.21 -7.68
N SER A 467 16.86 -2.05 -8.65
CA SER A 467 17.44 -1.96 -9.99
C SER A 467 16.88 -0.75 -10.75
N ASN A 468 17.75 0.00 -11.40
CA ASN A 468 17.38 1.06 -12.34
C ASN A 468 17.26 0.55 -13.79
N GLN A 469 17.42 -0.76 -14.01
CA GLN A 469 17.34 -1.36 -15.34
C GLN A 469 15.89 -1.62 -15.72
N VAL A 470 15.59 -1.39 -17.00
CA VAL A 470 14.33 -1.82 -17.60
C VAL A 470 14.33 -3.35 -17.72
N ARG A 471 13.17 -3.98 -17.55
CA ARG A 471 12.95 -5.41 -17.84
C ARG A 471 11.80 -5.56 -18.82
N GLU A 472 11.92 -6.46 -19.78
CA GLU A 472 10.82 -6.84 -20.68
C GLU A 472 9.78 -7.64 -19.88
N PHE A 473 8.49 -7.24 -19.97
CA PHE A 473 7.39 -7.82 -19.23
C PHE A 473 6.60 -8.80 -20.09
N VAL A 474 6.81 -10.08 -19.87
CA VAL A 474 6.16 -11.15 -20.62
C VAL A 474 5.09 -11.81 -19.77
N MET A 475 3.89 -11.93 -20.33
CA MET A 475 2.76 -12.64 -19.73
C MET A 475 2.54 -13.94 -20.49
N SER A 476 2.47 -15.06 -19.75
CA SER A 476 2.19 -16.39 -20.29
C SER A 476 1.20 -17.12 -19.41
N ARG A 477 0.80 -18.33 -19.79
CA ARG A 477 -0.02 -19.20 -18.93
C ARG A 477 0.71 -19.66 -17.65
N GLU A 478 2.01 -19.50 -17.60
CA GLU A 478 2.85 -19.81 -16.43
C GLU A 478 2.99 -18.60 -15.48
N GLY A 479 2.33 -17.49 -15.80
CA GLY A 479 2.38 -16.25 -15.06
C GLY A 479 3.22 -15.16 -15.72
N ILE A 480 3.74 -14.26 -14.89
CA ILE A 480 4.54 -13.10 -15.28
C ILE A 480 6.02 -13.42 -15.17
N ARG A 481 6.79 -13.03 -16.19
CA ARG A 481 8.25 -13.04 -16.18
C ARG A 481 8.80 -11.68 -16.60
N LEU A 482 9.88 -11.25 -15.94
CA LEU A 482 10.61 -10.03 -16.28
C LEU A 482 11.99 -10.41 -16.82
N ILE A 483 12.15 -10.27 -18.14
CA ILE A 483 13.36 -10.69 -18.85
C ILE A 483 14.30 -9.47 -18.96
N PRO A 484 15.61 -9.60 -18.65
CA PRO A 484 16.58 -8.55 -18.89
C PRO A 484 16.63 -8.22 -20.39
N PRO A 485 16.58 -6.94 -20.79
CA PRO A 485 16.75 -6.58 -22.17
C PRO A 485 18.21 -6.78 -22.58
N TYR A 486 18.43 -7.02 -23.87
CA TYR A 486 19.77 -7.01 -24.41
C TYR A 486 20.29 -5.57 -24.49
N ILE A 487 21.44 -5.31 -23.88
CA ILE A 487 22.14 -4.01 -23.91
C ILE A 487 23.35 -4.17 -24.83
N GLY A 488 23.20 -3.82 -26.12
CA GLY A 488 24.27 -3.76 -27.12
C GLY A 488 24.51 -2.31 -27.53
N SER A 489 25.58 -2.00 -28.20
CA SER A 489 26.00 -0.72 -28.85
C SER A 489 25.06 0.51 -28.71
N GLY A 490 24.56 0.82 -27.49
CA GLY A 490 23.78 2.01 -27.17
C GLY A 490 22.26 1.89 -27.36
N VAL A 491 21.74 0.76 -27.78
CA VAL A 491 20.29 0.53 -27.95
C VAL A 491 19.83 -0.64 -27.06
N VAL A 492 18.73 -0.42 -26.35
CA VAL A 492 18.06 -1.48 -25.57
C VAL A 492 17.15 -2.27 -26.52
N LEU A 493 17.46 -3.54 -26.74
CA LEU A 493 16.67 -4.43 -27.59
C LEU A 493 15.76 -5.32 -26.77
N THR A 494 14.49 -5.44 -27.19
CA THR A 494 13.45 -6.28 -26.61
C THR A 494 12.80 -7.15 -27.69
N GLY A 495 12.02 -8.16 -27.29
CA GLY A 495 11.25 -9.00 -28.22
C GLY A 495 12.09 -9.75 -29.25
N SER A 496 11.62 -9.80 -30.50
CA SER A 496 12.30 -10.50 -31.61
C SER A 496 13.67 -9.92 -31.93
N SER A 497 13.84 -8.59 -31.78
CA SER A 497 15.13 -7.93 -32.01
C SER A 497 16.21 -8.41 -31.02
N ARG A 498 15.85 -8.61 -29.74
CA ARG A 498 16.74 -9.23 -28.74
C ARG A 498 17.10 -10.65 -29.12
N MET A 499 16.09 -11.48 -29.47
CA MET A 499 16.30 -12.87 -29.85
C MET A 499 17.18 -13.00 -31.10
N ALA A 500 16.98 -12.14 -32.09
CA ALA A 500 17.78 -12.13 -33.31
C ALA A 500 19.25 -11.75 -33.01
N GLN A 501 19.47 -10.77 -32.15
CA GLN A 501 20.82 -10.34 -31.77
C GLN A 501 21.54 -11.41 -30.93
N GLU A 502 20.86 -12.02 -29.96
CA GLU A 502 21.40 -13.15 -29.18
C GLU A 502 21.74 -14.36 -30.07
N ALA A 503 20.89 -14.66 -31.06
CA ALA A 503 21.15 -15.74 -32.01
C ALA A 503 22.38 -15.43 -32.88
N LYS A 504 22.50 -14.18 -33.33
CA LYS A 504 23.67 -13.74 -34.14
C LYS A 504 24.96 -13.86 -33.29
N GLU A 505 24.95 -13.38 -32.05
CA GLU A 505 26.13 -13.47 -31.18
C GLU A 505 26.53 -14.91 -30.86
N LYS A 506 25.56 -15.81 -30.67
CA LYS A 506 25.83 -17.25 -30.51
C LYS A 506 26.46 -17.85 -31.76
N ALA A 507 25.97 -17.47 -32.96
CA ALA A 507 26.56 -17.89 -34.20
C ALA A 507 27.98 -17.37 -34.41
N ASP A 508 28.21 -16.07 -34.09
CA ASP A 508 29.54 -15.44 -34.19
C ASP A 508 30.53 -16.05 -33.15
N ALA A 509 30.04 -16.40 -31.96
CA ALA A 509 30.83 -17.08 -30.93
C ALA A 509 31.22 -18.50 -31.36
N LEU A 510 30.30 -19.24 -31.95
CA LEU A 510 30.57 -20.58 -32.50
C LEU A 510 31.58 -20.55 -33.62
N THR A 511 31.44 -19.56 -34.55
CA THR A 511 32.39 -19.35 -35.65
C THR A 511 33.79 -19.05 -35.12
N ARG A 512 33.91 -18.17 -34.15
CA ARG A 512 35.20 -17.85 -33.50
C ARG A 512 35.82 -19.06 -32.79
N SER A 513 34.99 -19.88 -32.12
CA SER A 513 35.48 -21.13 -31.50
C SER A 513 36.05 -22.09 -32.56
N GLN A 514 35.33 -22.29 -33.65
CA GLN A 514 35.78 -23.14 -34.77
C GLN A 514 37.09 -22.63 -35.40
N GLU A 515 37.22 -21.29 -35.56
CA GLU A 515 38.48 -20.71 -36.06
C GLU A 515 39.65 -20.91 -35.10
N ILE A 516 39.41 -20.84 -33.79
CA ILE A 516 40.43 -21.11 -32.79
C ILE A 516 40.85 -22.56 -32.86
N ASP A 517 39.90 -23.51 -32.89
CA ASP A 517 40.16 -24.93 -32.99
C ASP A 517 40.96 -25.28 -34.27
N GLN A 518 40.58 -24.72 -35.43
CA GLN A 518 41.33 -24.86 -36.69
C GLN A 518 42.76 -24.32 -36.57
N ARG A 519 42.97 -23.17 -35.93
CA ARG A 519 44.31 -22.62 -35.72
C ARG A 519 45.15 -23.48 -34.79
N GLN A 520 44.55 -24.04 -33.75
CA GLN A 520 45.22 -24.93 -32.83
C GLN A 520 45.66 -26.20 -33.56
N GLU A 521 44.75 -26.87 -34.32
CA GLU A 521 45.12 -28.03 -35.13
C GLU A 521 46.22 -27.73 -36.15
N ALA A 522 46.15 -26.57 -36.82
CA ALA A 522 47.20 -26.17 -37.76
C ALA A 522 48.55 -25.96 -37.07
N LEU A 523 48.53 -25.44 -35.87
CA LEU A 523 49.73 -25.25 -35.05
C LEU A 523 50.32 -26.57 -34.57
N GLU A 524 49.49 -27.55 -34.17
CA GLU A 524 49.93 -28.90 -33.80
C GLU A 524 50.52 -29.65 -34.99
N ARG A 525 49.88 -29.54 -36.19
CA ARG A 525 50.44 -30.14 -37.43
C ARG A 525 51.83 -29.55 -37.75
N LYS A 526 52.00 -28.19 -37.66
CA LYS A 526 53.30 -27.55 -37.86
C LYS A 526 54.35 -28.02 -36.83
N ARG A 527 53.91 -28.12 -35.54
CA ARG A 527 54.82 -28.59 -34.46
C ARG A 527 55.28 -30.04 -34.71
N SER A 528 54.34 -30.95 -35.05
CA SER A 528 54.67 -32.31 -35.37
C SER A 528 55.58 -32.46 -36.58
N ALA A 529 55.33 -31.65 -37.63
CA ALA A 529 56.19 -31.61 -38.82
C ALA A 529 57.61 -31.11 -38.46
N LEU A 530 57.72 -30.08 -37.63
CA LEU A 530 59.01 -29.54 -37.17
C LEU A 530 59.76 -30.56 -36.30
N GLU A 531 59.06 -31.22 -35.39
CA GLU A 531 59.61 -32.30 -34.57
C GLU A 531 60.13 -33.46 -35.41
N ALA A 532 59.37 -33.86 -36.47
CA ALA A 532 59.84 -34.86 -37.41
C ALA A 532 61.12 -34.41 -38.15
N GLN A 533 61.18 -33.18 -38.64
CA GLN A 533 62.40 -32.63 -39.27
C GLN A 533 63.59 -32.59 -38.29
N ILE A 534 63.37 -32.16 -37.05
CA ILE A 534 64.41 -32.15 -36.03
C ILE A 534 64.93 -33.60 -35.76
N LYS A 535 64.01 -34.57 -35.76
CA LYS A 535 64.40 -35.99 -35.57
C LYS A 535 65.24 -36.51 -36.71
N VAL A 536 64.90 -36.20 -37.96
CA VAL A 536 65.71 -36.56 -39.14
C VAL A 536 67.06 -35.88 -39.07
N LEU A 537 67.14 -34.58 -38.84
CA LEU A 537 68.42 -33.84 -38.71
C LEU A 537 69.31 -34.39 -37.58
N LYS A 538 68.68 -34.80 -36.44
CA LYS A 538 69.45 -35.42 -35.36
C LYS A 538 69.98 -36.83 -35.76
N MET A 539 69.24 -37.58 -36.54
CA MET A 539 69.71 -38.90 -37.06
C MET A 539 70.86 -38.72 -38.05
N ASP A 540 70.72 -37.74 -38.97
CA ASP A 540 71.76 -37.41 -39.92
C ASP A 540 73.04 -36.93 -39.23
N PHE A 541 72.89 -36.07 -38.25
CA PHE A 541 74.02 -35.60 -37.43
C PHE A 541 74.70 -36.74 -36.65
N ALA A 542 73.92 -37.61 -36.03
CA ALA A 542 74.47 -38.75 -35.31
C ALA A 542 75.19 -39.78 -36.28
N ALA A 543 74.68 -39.88 -37.49
CA ALA A 543 75.37 -40.71 -38.53
C ALA A 543 76.72 -40.09 -38.95
N GLU A 544 76.75 -38.76 -39.18
CA GLU A 544 77.97 -38.00 -39.46
C GLU A 544 78.98 -38.10 -38.30
N GLU A 545 78.49 -37.88 -37.07
CA GLU A 545 79.30 -38.00 -35.85
C GLU A 545 79.93 -39.37 -35.73
N SER A 546 79.16 -40.44 -35.93
CA SER A 546 79.65 -41.87 -35.89
C SER A 546 80.69 -42.14 -36.98
N GLU A 547 80.47 -41.57 -38.19
CA GLU A 547 81.46 -41.72 -39.30
C GLU A 547 82.79 -40.99 -38.97
N LEU A 548 82.67 -39.71 -38.44
CA LEU A 548 83.82 -38.92 -38.00
C LEU A 548 84.62 -39.65 -36.86
N GLU A 549 83.87 -40.14 -35.85
CA GLU A 549 84.50 -40.92 -34.76
C GLU A 549 85.21 -42.14 -35.28
N ARG A 550 84.60 -42.85 -36.27
CA ARG A 550 85.25 -44.02 -36.90
C ARG A 550 86.56 -43.59 -37.61
N VAL A 551 86.54 -42.51 -38.38
CA VAL A 551 87.72 -42.00 -39.08
C VAL A 551 88.81 -41.57 -38.05
N ILE A 552 88.42 -40.81 -37.00
CA ILE A 552 89.34 -40.38 -35.93
C ILE A 552 89.96 -41.63 -35.22
N GLY A 553 89.14 -42.62 -34.91
CA GLY A 553 89.62 -43.90 -34.31
C GLY A 553 90.59 -44.63 -35.22
N GLN A 554 90.33 -44.68 -36.54
CA GLN A 554 91.29 -45.27 -37.52
C GLN A 554 92.58 -44.50 -37.61
N GLN A 555 92.51 -43.17 -37.60
CA GLN A 555 93.72 -42.31 -37.62
C GLN A 555 94.58 -42.48 -36.30
N GLN A 556 93.89 -42.48 -35.16
CA GLN A 556 94.56 -42.72 -33.88
C GLN A 556 95.25 -44.07 -33.78
N THR A 557 94.56 -45.07 -34.30
CA THR A 557 95.09 -46.47 -34.35
C THR A 557 96.30 -46.49 -35.27
N ARG A 558 96.25 -45.86 -36.40
CA ARG A 558 97.36 -45.76 -37.34
C ARG A 558 98.59 -44.96 -36.76
N GLU A 559 98.31 -43.85 -36.04
CA GLU A 559 99.32 -43.08 -35.33
C GLU A 559 100.01 -43.92 -34.21
N LYS A 560 99.20 -44.68 -33.42
CA LYS A 560 99.71 -45.57 -32.40
C LYS A 560 100.58 -46.65 -33.03
N GLN A 561 100.14 -47.21 -34.15
CA GLN A 561 100.87 -48.26 -34.90
C GLN A 561 102.19 -47.64 -35.45
N LEU A 562 102.20 -46.49 -36.02
CA LEU A 562 103.38 -45.73 -36.46
C LEU A 562 104.30 -45.39 -35.28
N GLN A 563 103.80 -45.04 -34.13
CA GLN A 563 104.55 -44.76 -32.90
C GLN A 563 105.18 -46.11 -32.39
N LEU A 564 104.48 -47.23 -32.41
CA LEU A 564 104.98 -48.55 -32.06
C LEU A 564 106.09 -48.94 -33.01
N GLU A 565 105.90 -48.75 -34.29
CA GLU A 565 106.91 -49.05 -35.33
C GLU A 565 108.14 -48.13 -35.14
N ARG A 566 107.90 -46.83 -34.87
CA ARG A 566 109.04 -45.89 -34.53
C ARG A 566 109.80 -46.30 -33.26
N ASN A 567 109.00 -46.68 -32.24
CA ASN A 567 109.64 -47.14 -30.99
C ASN A 567 110.38 -48.52 -31.17
N ALA A 568 109.83 -49.41 -31.99
CA ALA A 568 110.47 -50.68 -32.36
C ALA A 568 111.75 -50.39 -33.17
N MET A 569 111.72 -49.49 -34.17
CA MET A 569 112.86 -49.07 -34.90
C MET A 569 113.95 -48.36 -34.00
N ASN A 570 113.50 -47.55 -33.08
CA ASN A 570 114.40 -46.90 -32.14
C ASN A 570 115.03 -47.89 -31.18
N ARG A 571 114.31 -48.93 -30.73
CA ARG A 571 114.88 -50.06 -29.92
C ARG A 571 115.85 -50.86 -30.67
N LEU A 572 115.61 -51.19 -31.93
CA LEU A 572 116.60 -51.84 -32.79
C LEU A 572 117.88 -51.07 -33.01
N ARG A 573 117.86 -49.72 -32.93
CA ARG A 573 118.99 -48.82 -33.08
C ARG A 573 119.82 -48.59 -31.78
N THR A 574 119.19 -48.76 -30.59
CA THR A 574 119.80 -48.36 -29.28
C THR A 574 120.13 -49.60 -28.37
N GLY A 575 119.79 -50.81 -28.70
CA GLY A 575 120.34 -52.00 -28.02
C GLY A 575 120.06 -52.13 -26.50
N ALA A 576 118.90 -51.65 -25.93
CA ALA A 576 118.60 -51.72 -24.50
C ALA A 576 117.55 -52.75 -24.14
N PRO A 577 117.65 -53.50 -23.01
CA PRO A 577 116.76 -54.60 -22.65
C PRO A 577 115.42 -54.21 -21.97
N GLU A 578 114.51 -55.14 -21.97
CA GLU A 578 113.13 -55.09 -21.44
C GLU A 578 113.05 -54.87 -19.96
N SER A 579 112.07 -53.97 -19.50
CA SER A 579 111.61 -53.96 -18.13
C SER A 579 110.09 -54.06 -18.12
N SER A 580 109.56 -55.04 -17.30
CA SER A 580 108.26 -55.55 -17.13
C SER A 580 107.23 -54.55 -16.60
N PRO A 581 105.92 -54.81 -16.70
CA PRO A 581 104.79 -53.82 -16.42
C PRO A 581 104.38 -53.80 -14.96
N GLN A 582 104.04 -52.63 -14.46
CA GLN A 582 103.33 -52.44 -13.20
C GLN A 582 101.89 -52.01 -13.44
N GLN A 583 100.97 -52.80 -12.85
CA GLN A 583 99.55 -52.54 -12.66
C GLN A 583 99.34 -51.36 -11.72
N THR A 584 98.35 -50.52 -11.95
CA THR A 584 97.65 -49.83 -10.90
C THR A 584 96.24 -49.58 -11.30
N THR A 585 95.45 -50.06 -10.50
CA THR A 585 94.06 -50.14 -10.10
C THR A 585 93.31 -48.84 -9.99
N HIS A 586 92.03 -48.95 -10.29
CA HIS A 586 90.83 -48.36 -9.72
C HIS A 586 90.85 -46.99 -9.01
N SER A 587 89.79 -46.18 -9.31
CA SER A 587 88.64 -45.87 -8.48
C SER A 587 87.83 -44.71 -9.10
N GLU A 588 86.54 -44.90 -9.32
CA GLU A 588 85.35 -44.38 -8.63
C GLU A 588 85.23 -42.89 -8.51
N LEU A 589 84.17 -42.40 -9.01
CA LEU A 589 82.95 -41.83 -8.29
C LEU A 589 82.21 -40.96 -9.25
N ALA A 590 81.06 -41.28 -9.65
CA ALA A 590 79.69 -41.09 -9.11
C ALA A 590 79.34 -39.72 -8.67
N LYS A 591 78.13 -39.38 -9.06
CA LYS A 591 77.16 -38.33 -8.66
C LYS A 591 77.11 -37.16 -9.64
N GLY A 592 76.02 -36.71 -10.01
CA GLY A 592 74.61 -36.97 -9.65
C GLY A 592 73.76 -35.87 -10.24
N VAL A 593 72.60 -36.24 -10.58
CA VAL A 593 71.33 -35.58 -10.31
C VAL A 593 71.16 -34.08 -10.61
N GLY A 594 70.12 -33.82 -11.31
CA GLY A 594 69.54 -32.49 -11.34
C GLY A 594 68.53 -32.33 -12.47
N ASP A 595 67.37 -32.88 -12.30
CA ASP A 595 66.15 -32.41 -12.99
C ASP A 595 65.74 -31.03 -12.48
N PRO A 596 65.18 -30.17 -13.25
CA PRO A 596 63.90 -29.60 -12.85
C PRO A 596 62.87 -29.38 -13.97
N THR A 597 61.68 -29.75 -13.61
CA THR A 597 60.34 -29.21 -13.91
C THR A 597 60.08 -28.57 -15.26
#